data_f3313c5881d580abc6542bc205e90660
#
_entry.id   f3313c5881d580abc6542bc205e90660
#
_cell.length_a   1.000
_cell.length_b   1.000
_cell.length_c   1.000
_cell.angle_alpha   90.00
_cell.angle_beta   90.00
_cell.angle_gamma   90.00
#
_symmetry.space_group_name_H-M   'P 1'
#
loop_
_entity.id
_entity.type
_entity.pdbx_description
1 polymer ?
#
loop_
_entity_poly.entity_id
_entity_poly.type
_entity_poly.pdbx_seq_one_letter_code
_entity_poly.pdbx_strand_id
1 'polypeptide(L)'
;MLLLKRIVIFIFLLLHHVFYAQTKLLSWNLENFGKSKSDNEITFIANTIKSYDIIALQEVVAGPGGAQAVARLADELNRKGSKWDYVISDPTSSNAYKTERYAFLWKTATIKKIGKAWLEQKYHLEIDREPYYCTFQYENKQFTIANFHAITKSKQPETEIKFFKFLPDEYPDLNLVFVGDFNCPQSHTVFNPLRKMGYESAFVNQKTSLKKECDGSNCLASEFDNIWSNKSRIKKTASEVLPFYKSFQTLKEARSISDHIPITMVFYPN
;
A
#
# COMPACT_ATOMS: atom_id res chain seq x y z
N MET A 1 -42.58 -33.76 -18.96
CA MET A 1 -42.49 -32.67 -17.96
C MET A 1 -41.41 -32.90 -16.88
N LEU A 2 -41.21 -34.11 -16.36
CA LEU A 2 -40.16 -34.40 -15.35
C LEU A 2 -38.72 -34.30 -15.88
N LEU A 3 -38.47 -34.69 -17.12
CA LEU A 3 -37.14 -34.65 -17.72
C LEU A 3 -36.64 -33.20 -17.94
N LEU A 4 -37.55 -32.30 -18.36
CA LEU A 4 -37.23 -30.87 -18.53
C LEU A 4 -36.89 -30.16 -17.23
N LYS A 5 -37.59 -30.52 -16.11
CA LYS A 5 -37.26 -30.00 -14.77
C LYS A 5 -35.88 -30.42 -14.26
N ARG A 6 -35.46 -31.65 -14.57
CA ARG A 6 -34.12 -32.16 -14.18
C ARG A 6 -32.98 -31.47 -14.96
N ILE A 7 -33.18 -31.15 -16.23
CA ILE A 7 -32.22 -30.44 -17.09
C ILE A 7 -32.06 -28.98 -16.61
N VAL A 8 -33.15 -28.31 -16.24
CA VAL A 8 -33.12 -26.94 -15.72
C VAL A 8 -32.39 -26.86 -14.37
N ILE A 9 -32.57 -27.83 -13.47
CA ILE A 9 -31.85 -27.90 -12.19
C ILE A 9 -30.35 -28.16 -12.41
N PHE A 10 -29.97 -28.96 -13.40
CA PHE A 10 -28.58 -29.25 -13.71
C PHE A 10 -27.85 -28.04 -14.36
N ILE A 11 -28.54 -27.23 -15.15
CA ILE A 11 -27.97 -25.96 -15.69
C ILE A 11 -27.80 -24.90 -14.61
N PHE A 12 -28.69 -24.84 -13.60
CA PHE A 12 -28.56 -23.92 -12.48
C PHE A 12 -27.39 -24.27 -11.55
N LEU A 13 -26.99 -25.53 -11.46
CA LEU A 13 -25.85 -26.01 -10.67
C LEU A 13 -24.50 -25.77 -11.37
N LEU A 14 -24.48 -25.50 -12.68
CA LEU A 14 -23.27 -25.21 -13.46
C LEU A 14 -22.92 -23.73 -13.54
N LEU A 15 -23.78 -22.83 -13.08
CA LEU A 15 -23.47 -21.42 -12.88
C LEU A 15 -22.81 -21.18 -11.52
N HIS A 16 -21.83 -22.00 -11.16
CA HIS A 16 -20.86 -21.59 -10.16
C HIS A 16 -20.00 -20.50 -10.82
N HIS A 17 -20.43 -19.26 -10.65
CA HIS A 17 -19.53 -18.14 -10.84
C HIS A 17 -18.33 -18.41 -9.93
N VAL A 18 -17.22 -18.78 -10.51
CA VAL A 18 -15.94 -18.78 -9.83
C VAL A 18 -15.69 -17.31 -9.51
N PHE A 19 -16.18 -16.86 -8.35
CA PHE A 19 -15.76 -15.60 -7.77
C PHE A 19 -14.29 -15.80 -7.44
N TYR A 20 -13.42 -15.45 -8.38
CA TYR A 20 -12.02 -15.27 -8.02
C TYR A 20 -11.98 -14.18 -6.96
N ALA A 21 -11.81 -14.60 -5.72
CA ALA A 21 -11.69 -13.65 -4.64
C ALA A 21 -10.41 -12.84 -4.88
N GLN A 22 -10.56 -11.52 -4.85
CA GLN A 22 -9.52 -10.55 -5.20
C GLN A 22 -8.78 -10.10 -3.97
N THR A 23 -7.49 -9.82 -4.08
CA THR A 23 -6.72 -9.18 -3.02
C THR A 23 -6.91 -7.66 -3.09
N LYS A 24 -7.26 -7.05 -1.95
CA LYS A 24 -7.43 -5.61 -1.80
C LYS A 24 -6.27 -5.04 -1.02
N LEU A 25 -5.36 -4.35 -1.71
CA LEU A 25 -4.21 -3.65 -1.15
C LEU A 25 -4.54 -2.18 -0.95
N LEU A 26 -4.15 -1.63 0.21
CA LEU A 26 -4.15 -0.21 0.49
C LEU A 26 -2.76 0.24 0.91
N SER A 27 -2.32 1.40 0.41
CA SER A 27 -1.12 2.10 0.88
C SER A 27 -1.48 3.46 1.43
N TRP A 28 -0.85 3.85 2.53
CA TRP A 28 -1.06 5.15 3.14
C TRP A 28 0.18 5.65 3.89
N ASN A 29 0.71 6.78 3.45
CA ASN A 29 1.61 7.58 4.27
C ASN A 29 0.76 8.26 5.37
N LEU A 30 1.01 7.91 6.65
CA LEU A 30 0.21 8.37 7.80
C LEU A 30 0.84 9.56 8.54
N GLU A 31 1.74 10.27 7.91
CA GLU A 31 2.45 11.45 8.45
C GLU A 31 2.78 11.32 9.96
N ASN A 32 4.03 10.98 10.25
CA ASN A 32 4.51 10.84 11.64
C ASN A 32 3.67 9.87 12.50
N PHE A 33 3.34 8.68 11.94
CA PHE A 33 2.51 7.68 12.62
C PHE A 33 3.18 7.15 13.88
N GLY A 34 2.77 7.66 15.04
CA GLY A 34 3.39 7.39 16.31
C GLY A 34 2.50 7.72 17.51
N LYS A 35 3.14 7.99 18.64
CA LYS A 35 2.46 8.29 19.91
C LYS A 35 1.55 9.51 19.86
N SER A 36 1.80 10.45 18.93
CA SER A 36 0.99 11.66 18.75
C SER A 36 -0.42 11.38 18.23
N LYS A 37 -0.65 10.25 17.58
CA LYS A 37 -2.00 9.88 17.10
C LYS A 37 -2.88 9.46 18.29
N SER A 38 -3.98 10.20 18.48
CA SER A 38 -4.99 9.92 19.50
C SER A 38 -5.77 8.65 19.24
N ASP A 39 -6.52 8.14 20.22
CA ASP A 39 -7.38 6.96 20.04
C ASP A 39 -8.49 7.21 19.02
N ASN A 40 -9.02 8.43 18.94
CA ASN A 40 -10.03 8.81 17.95
C ASN A 40 -9.45 8.77 16.53
N GLU A 41 -8.22 9.25 16.32
CA GLU A 41 -7.53 9.18 15.04
C GLU A 41 -7.20 7.73 14.65
N ILE A 42 -6.74 6.90 15.57
CA ILE A 42 -6.54 5.46 15.36
C ILE A 42 -7.87 4.78 14.97
N THR A 43 -8.95 5.07 15.66
CA THR A 43 -10.28 4.54 15.35
C THR A 43 -10.76 4.99 13.96
N PHE A 44 -10.53 6.25 13.60
CA PHE A 44 -10.84 6.77 12.27
C PHE A 44 -10.03 6.05 11.18
N ILE A 45 -8.72 5.92 11.37
CA ILE A 45 -7.82 5.19 10.45
C ILE A 45 -8.30 3.74 10.30
N ALA A 46 -8.56 3.04 11.40
CA ALA A 46 -9.05 1.66 11.37
C ALA A 46 -10.37 1.53 10.60
N ASN A 47 -11.32 2.46 10.80
CA ASN A 47 -12.59 2.46 10.07
C ASN A 47 -12.39 2.66 8.56
N THR A 48 -11.43 3.49 8.17
CA THR A 48 -11.09 3.78 6.78
C THR A 48 -10.51 2.55 6.07
N ILE A 49 -9.65 1.77 6.77
CA ILE A 49 -8.87 0.70 6.13
C ILE A 49 -9.43 -0.71 6.33
N LYS A 50 -10.37 -0.95 7.24
CA LYS A 50 -10.86 -2.29 7.64
C LYS A 50 -11.42 -3.18 6.52
N SER A 51 -11.83 -2.58 5.39
CA SER A 51 -12.38 -3.31 4.23
C SER A 51 -11.33 -3.89 3.29
N TYR A 52 -10.06 -3.55 3.48
CA TYR A 52 -8.93 -4.04 2.68
C TYR A 52 -8.32 -5.30 3.32
N ASP A 53 -7.52 -6.04 2.53
CA ASP A 53 -6.91 -7.30 2.97
C ASP A 53 -5.47 -7.12 3.42
N ILE A 54 -4.74 -6.19 2.77
CA ILE A 54 -3.35 -5.84 3.09
C ILE A 54 -3.23 -4.32 3.15
N ILE A 55 -2.54 -3.82 4.16
CA ILE A 55 -2.25 -2.40 4.37
C ILE A 55 -0.73 -2.22 4.40
N ALA A 56 -0.22 -1.28 3.61
CA ALA A 56 1.17 -0.83 3.63
C ALA A 56 1.22 0.60 4.17
N LEU A 57 1.94 0.81 5.27
CA LEU A 57 2.06 2.12 5.93
C LEU A 57 3.48 2.66 5.81
N GLN A 58 3.59 3.95 5.52
CA GLN A 58 4.82 4.74 5.52
C GLN A 58 4.77 5.75 6.68
N GLU A 59 5.92 6.34 7.00
CA GLU A 59 6.12 7.30 8.09
C GLU A 59 5.75 6.79 9.49
N VAL A 60 5.93 5.49 9.73
CA VAL A 60 5.88 4.99 11.10
C VAL A 60 7.11 5.48 11.84
N VAL A 61 6.91 6.19 12.95
CA VAL A 61 7.99 6.79 13.74
C VAL A 61 9.03 5.75 14.14
N ALA A 62 10.32 6.04 13.95
CA ALA A 62 11.42 5.10 14.21
C ALA A 62 11.52 4.65 15.67
N GLY A 63 11.16 5.53 16.61
CA GLY A 63 11.17 5.24 18.04
C GLY A 63 10.05 4.28 18.49
N PRO A 64 10.03 3.91 19.78
CA PRO A 64 9.05 2.97 20.34
C PRO A 64 7.58 3.39 20.11
N GLY A 65 7.32 4.70 20.02
CA GLY A 65 5.98 5.23 19.78
C GLY A 65 5.37 4.82 18.44
N GLY A 66 6.21 4.58 17.42
CA GLY A 66 5.73 4.07 16.10
C GLY A 66 5.25 2.63 16.21
N ALA A 67 6.04 1.74 16.80
CA ALA A 67 5.66 0.35 17.02
C ALA A 67 4.38 0.24 17.87
N GLN A 68 4.25 1.07 18.90
CA GLN A 68 3.05 1.14 19.74
C GLN A 68 1.81 1.61 18.95
N ALA A 69 1.97 2.59 18.06
CA ALA A 69 0.86 3.06 17.23
C ALA A 69 0.35 1.97 16.26
N VAL A 70 1.27 1.22 15.64
CA VAL A 70 0.90 0.08 14.76
C VAL A 70 0.17 -1.00 15.58
N ALA A 71 0.65 -1.34 16.77
CA ALA A 71 0.00 -2.30 17.66
C ALA A 71 -1.43 -1.84 18.03
N ARG A 72 -1.60 -0.56 18.44
CA ARG A 72 -2.93 0.03 18.73
C ARG A 72 -3.86 -0.02 17.52
N LEU A 73 -3.34 0.24 16.32
CA LEU A 73 -4.13 0.13 15.08
C LEU A 73 -4.56 -1.31 14.81
N ALA A 74 -3.66 -2.28 14.97
CA ALA A 74 -3.97 -3.69 14.81
C ALA A 74 -5.02 -4.16 15.83
N ASP A 75 -4.91 -3.74 17.09
CA ASP A 75 -5.91 -4.03 18.14
C ASP A 75 -7.27 -3.44 17.80
N GLU A 76 -7.31 -2.20 17.31
CA GLU A 76 -8.55 -1.56 16.89
C GLU A 76 -9.18 -2.26 15.67
N LEU A 77 -8.39 -2.69 14.71
CA LEU A 77 -8.85 -3.50 13.56
C LEU A 77 -9.41 -4.84 14.01
N ASN A 78 -8.77 -5.51 14.98
CA ASN A 78 -9.24 -6.78 15.54
C ASN A 78 -10.62 -6.65 16.19
N ARG A 79 -10.96 -5.49 16.76
CA ARG A 79 -12.30 -5.21 17.32
C ARG A 79 -13.39 -5.03 16.26
N LYS A 80 -13.01 -4.93 14.95
CA LYS A 80 -13.95 -4.65 13.84
C LYS A 80 -14.40 -5.86 13.05
N GLY A 81 -14.29 -7.06 13.63
CA GLY A 81 -14.89 -8.28 13.08
C GLY A 81 -14.00 -9.10 12.14
N SER A 82 -12.74 -8.72 11.95
CA SER A 82 -11.74 -9.53 11.23
C SER A 82 -10.49 -9.70 12.08
N LYS A 83 -9.82 -10.85 11.96
CA LYS A 83 -8.55 -11.07 12.63
C LYS A 83 -7.42 -10.51 11.78
N TRP A 84 -6.63 -9.60 12.35
CA TRP A 84 -5.50 -8.97 11.74
C TRP A 84 -4.20 -9.37 12.43
N ASP A 85 -3.13 -9.41 11.65
CA ASP A 85 -1.76 -9.52 12.12
C ASP A 85 -0.92 -8.40 11.47
N TYR A 86 0.29 -8.15 11.97
CA TYR A 86 1.14 -7.09 11.47
C TYR A 86 2.62 -7.41 11.58
N VAL A 87 3.42 -6.68 10.82
CA VAL A 87 4.88 -6.67 10.92
C VAL A 87 5.38 -5.24 10.71
N ILE A 88 6.44 -4.89 11.45
CA ILE A 88 7.06 -3.57 11.41
C ILE A 88 8.53 -3.77 11.05
N SER A 89 9.09 -2.89 10.21
CA SER A 89 10.51 -2.91 9.89
C SER A 89 11.37 -2.48 11.07
N ASP A 90 12.65 -2.78 11.04
CA ASP A 90 13.64 -2.02 11.76
C ASP A 90 13.64 -0.56 11.26
N PRO A 91 14.20 0.40 12.00
CA PRO A 91 14.42 1.75 11.48
C PRO A 91 15.24 1.70 10.18
N THR A 92 14.87 2.53 9.20
CA THR A 92 15.64 2.65 7.94
C THR A 92 17.05 3.19 8.21
N SER A 93 17.98 2.93 7.29
CA SER A 93 19.39 3.32 7.39
C SER A 93 19.65 4.82 7.31
N SER A 94 18.62 5.64 7.09
CA SER A 94 18.68 7.09 6.99
C SER A 94 19.27 7.75 8.24
N ASN A 95 19.63 9.02 8.14
CA ASN A 95 20.10 9.77 9.32
C ASN A 95 18.98 9.93 10.36
N ALA A 96 19.38 10.23 11.62
CA ALA A 96 18.48 10.26 12.78
C ALA A 96 17.25 11.17 12.64
N TYR A 97 17.29 12.17 11.76
CA TYR A 97 16.17 13.10 11.54
C TYR A 97 15.18 12.62 10.47
N LYS A 98 15.56 11.60 9.67
CA LYS A 98 14.76 11.10 8.54
C LYS A 98 14.42 9.62 8.69
N THR A 99 15.04 8.95 9.65
CA THR A 99 14.80 7.55 9.95
C THR A 99 13.34 7.33 10.31
N GLU A 100 12.72 6.40 9.63
CA GLU A 100 11.35 5.94 9.88
C GLU A 100 11.28 4.43 9.86
N ARG A 101 10.11 3.88 10.09
CA ARG A 101 9.79 2.49 9.89
C ARG A 101 8.66 2.36 8.90
N TYR A 102 8.55 1.18 8.33
CA TYR A 102 7.40 0.74 7.57
C TYR A 102 6.58 -0.27 8.38
N ALA A 103 5.30 -0.39 8.06
CA ALA A 103 4.49 -1.47 8.59
C ALA A 103 3.62 -2.09 7.50
N PHE A 104 3.35 -3.39 7.67
CA PHE A 104 2.27 -4.09 6.99
C PHE A 104 1.29 -4.63 8.02
N LEU A 105 -0.01 -4.51 7.69
CA LEU A 105 -1.07 -5.21 8.42
C LEU A 105 -1.88 -6.03 7.41
N TRP A 106 -2.37 -7.20 7.81
CA TRP A 106 -3.16 -8.04 6.90
C TRP A 106 -4.23 -8.85 7.63
N LYS A 107 -5.32 -9.19 6.91
CA LYS A 107 -6.34 -10.11 7.39
C LYS A 107 -5.86 -11.55 7.32
N THR A 108 -5.74 -12.21 8.44
CA THR A 108 -5.20 -13.59 8.52
C THR A 108 -6.14 -14.65 7.95
N ALA A 109 -7.43 -14.33 7.78
CA ALA A 109 -8.40 -15.23 7.17
C ALA A 109 -8.23 -15.38 5.65
N THR A 110 -7.68 -14.36 4.98
CA THR A 110 -7.55 -14.32 3.51
C THR A 110 -6.10 -14.30 3.04
N ILE A 111 -5.20 -13.72 3.83
CA ILE A 111 -3.80 -13.50 3.47
C ILE A 111 -2.88 -14.21 4.45
N LYS A 112 -1.92 -14.96 3.91
CA LYS A 112 -0.85 -15.57 4.69
C LYS A 112 0.47 -14.83 4.42
N LYS A 113 1.15 -14.38 5.47
CA LYS A 113 2.53 -13.88 5.37
C LYS A 113 3.49 -15.07 5.21
N ILE A 114 4.43 -14.97 4.27
CA ILE A 114 5.41 -16.01 3.98
C ILE A 114 6.81 -15.51 4.36
N GLY A 115 7.54 -16.35 5.09
CA GLY A 115 8.93 -16.05 5.48
C GLY A 115 9.08 -14.83 6.39
N LYS A 116 10.29 -14.28 6.42
CA LYS A 116 10.65 -13.05 7.17
C LYS A 116 10.50 -11.85 6.24
N ALA A 117 9.94 -10.76 6.73
CA ALA A 117 10.00 -9.48 6.03
C ALA A 117 11.38 -8.82 6.23
N TRP A 118 11.86 -8.02 5.27
CA TRP A 118 13.22 -7.46 5.30
C TRP A 118 13.29 -6.07 4.66
N LEU A 119 14.24 -5.25 5.12
CA LEU A 119 14.65 -4.01 4.44
C LEU A 119 15.65 -4.34 3.32
N GLU A 120 15.66 -3.55 2.24
CA GLU A 120 16.61 -3.67 1.14
C GLU A 120 18.05 -3.60 1.66
N GLN A 121 18.87 -4.60 1.29
CA GLN A 121 20.25 -4.70 1.79
C GLN A 121 21.29 -4.26 0.77
N LYS A 122 21.04 -4.48 -0.52
CA LYS A 122 22.03 -4.22 -1.56
C LYS A 122 22.15 -2.76 -1.91
N TYR A 123 21.01 -2.05 -1.93
CA TYR A 123 20.94 -0.64 -2.33
C TYR A 123 20.63 0.30 -1.16
N HIS A 124 20.89 -0.14 0.09
CA HIS A 124 20.60 0.66 1.28
C HIS A 124 21.47 1.93 1.41
N LEU A 125 22.61 2.00 0.71
CA LEU A 125 23.44 3.21 0.67
C LEU A 125 22.99 4.21 -0.41
N GLU A 126 22.30 3.74 -1.44
CA GLU A 126 21.82 4.53 -2.57
C GLU A 126 20.38 4.99 -2.41
N ILE A 127 19.64 4.32 -1.53
CA ILE A 127 18.23 4.62 -1.23
C ILE A 127 18.15 5.02 0.24
N ASP A 128 17.88 6.29 0.51
CA ASP A 128 17.96 6.92 1.86
C ASP A 128 17.04 6.23 2.87
N ARG A 129 15.83 5.82 2.43
CA ARG A 129 14.87 5.01 3.19
C ARG A 129 14.57 3.75 2.40
N GLU A 130 15.45 2.76 2.56
CA GLU A 130 15.41 1.52 1.80
C GLU A 130 14.04 0.83 1.88
N PRO A 131 13.53 0.26 0.75
CA PRO A 131 12.23 -0.41 0.71
C PRO A 131 12.12 -1.56 1.71
N TYR A 132 10.93 -1.73 2.29
CA TYR A 132 10.60 -2.86 3.17
C TYR A 132 9.77 -3.88 2.42
N TYR A 133 10.27 -5.11 2.35
CA TYR A 133 9.66 -6.21 1.63
C TYR A 133 8.90 -7.14 2.55
N CYS A 134 7.72 -7.55 2.12
CA CYS A 134 6.96 -8.63 2.75
C CYS A 134 6.32 -9.50 1.68
N THR A 135 6.56 -10.81 1.76
CA THR A 135 5.93 -11.78 0.87
C THR A 135 4.61 -12.23 1.48
N PHE A 136 3.57 -12.15 0.68
CA PHE A 136 2.23 -12.61 1.00
C PHE A 136 1.80 -13.73 0.06
N GLN A 137 0.91 -14.55 0.55
CA GLN A 137 0.23 -15.57 -0.22
C GLN A 137 -1.28 -15.35 -0.13
N TYR A 138 -1.92 -15.32 -1.28
CA TYR A 138 -3.35 -15.38 -1.44
C TYR A 138 -3.68 -16.66 -2.19
N GLU A 139 -4.52 -17.54 -1.62
CA GLU A 139 -4.71 -18.91 -2.11
C GLU A 139 -3.35 -19.63 -2.27
N ASN A 140 -3.00 -20.04 -3.49
CA ASN A 140 -1.73 -20.73 -3.80
C ASN A 140 -0.72 -19.83 -4.53
N LYS A 141 -0.99 -18.52 -4.63
CA LYS A 141 -0.16 -17.55 -5.37
C LYS A 141 0.58 -16.63 -4.42
N GLN A 142 1.87 -16.49 -4.62
CA GLN A 142 2.72 -15.61 -3.82
C GLN A 142 3.06 -14.32 -4.59
N PHE A 143 3.16 -13.23 -3.85
CA PHE A 143 3.63 -11.94 -4.32
C PHE A 143 4.33 -11.20 -3.19
N THR A 144 5.25 -10.34 -3.54
CA THR A 144 6.04 -9.58 -2.56
C THR A 144 5.77 -8.09 -2.73
N ILE A 145 5.35 -7.45 -1.66
CA ILE A 145 5.14 -6.01 -1.64
C ILE A 145 6.42 -5.35 -1.13
N ALA A 146 6.95 -4.42 -1.92
CA ALA A 146 8.04 -3.52 -1.56
C ALA A 146 7.42 -2.17 -1.18
N ASN A 147 7.34 -1.90 0.11
CA ASN A 147 6.82 -0.66 0.68
C ASN A 147 7.91 0.39 0.74
N PHE A 148 7.67 1.57 0.17
CA PHE A 148 8.69 2.58 -0.06
C PHE A 148 8.19 3.99 0.26
N HIS A 149 9.10 4.81 0.79
CA HIS A 149 8.91 6.25 0.94
C HIS A 149 10.19 6.98 0.48
N ALA A 150 10.11 7.62 -0.66
CA ALA A 150 11.22 8.36 -1.26
C ALA A 150 11.58 9.64 -0.48
N ILE A 151 12.81 10.11 -0.65
CA ILE A 151 13.16 11.46 -0.22
C ILE A 151 12.22 12.48 -0.87
N THR A 152 12.06 13.62 -0.21
CA THR A 152 11.12 14.67 -0.64
C THR A 152 11.46 15.19 -2.04
N LYS A 153 10.46 15.68 -2.78
CA LYS A 153 10.60 16.22 -4.13
C LYS A 153 11.74 17.24 -4.27
N SER A 154 11.95 18.10 -3.27
CA SER A 154 13.04 19.07 -3.26
C SER A 154 14.44 18.47 -3.18
N LYS A 155 14.55 17.19 -2.82
CA LYS A 155 15.78 16.41 -2.71
C LYS A 155 16.02 15.50 -3.93
N GLN A 156 15.19 15.64 -4.99
CA GLN A 156 15.31 14.88 -6.24
C GLN A 156 15.17 13.36 -6.04
N PRO A 157 13.96 12.87 -5.69
CA PRO A 157 13.71 11.44 -5.40
C PRO A 157 14.07 10.51 -6.57
N GLU A 158 14.15 11.02 -7.80
CA GLU A 158 14.61 10.26 -8.96
C GLU A 158 16.05 9.75 -8.81
N THR A 159 16.86 10.37 -7.94
CA THR A 159 18.25 9.93 -7.68
C THR A 159 18.33 8.59 -6.97
N GLU A 160 17.31 8.23 -6.18
CA GLU A 160 17.19 6.91 -5.55
C GLU A 160 16.21 6.00 -6.28
N ILE A 161 15.10 6.50 -6.83
CA ILE A 161 14.14 5.70 -7.61
C ILE A 161 14.81 5.04 -8.84
N LYS A 162 15.87 5.64 -9.40
CA LYS A 162 16.62 5.04 -10.51
C LYS A 162 17.16 3.64 -10.22
N PHE A 163 17.31 3.26 -8.94
CA PHE A 163 17.79 1.92 -8.54
C PHE A 163 16.68 0.87 -8.60
N PHE A 164 15.41 1.27 -8.60
CA PHE A 164 14.29 0.33 -8.70
C PHE A 164 14.33 -0.56 -9.94
N LYS A 165 14.95 -0.09 -11.04
CA LYS A 165 15.15 -0.90 -12.25
C LYS A 165 15.99 -2.16 -12.04
N PHE A 166 16.79 -2.21 -10.97
CA PHE A 166 17.65 -3.35 -10.69
C PHE A 166 16.97 -4.38 -9.75
N LEU A 167 15.95 -3.97 -8.99
CA LEU A 167 15.31 -4.81 -8.00
C LEU A 167 14.62 -6.05 -8.59
N PRO A 168 13.94 -6.00 -9.76
CA PRO A 168 13.40 -7.20 -10.39
C PRO A 168 14.45 -8.23 -10.79
N ASP A 169 15.64 -7.78 -11.20
CA ASP A 169 16.76 -8.67 -11.56
C ASP A 169 17.48 -9.20 -10.31
N GLU A 170 17.49 -8.45 -9.21
CA GLU A 170 18.02 -8.89 -7.92
C GLU A 170 17.12 -9.96 -7.27
N TYR A 171 15.82 -9.88 -7.49
CA TYR A 171 14.82 -10.79 -6.94
C TYR A 171 13.98 -11.45 -8.04
N PRO A 172 14.60 -12.24 -8.96
CA PRO A 172 13.93 -12.74 -10.18
C PRO A 172 12.77 -13.70 -9.88
N ASP A 173 12.84 -14.41 -8.74
CA ASP A 173 11.80 -15.34 -8.30
C ASP A 173 10.62 -14.67 -7.63
N LEU A 174 10.75 -13.40 -7.25
CA LEU A 174 9.69 -12.67 -6.58
C LEU A 174 8.74 -11.99 -7.56
N ASN A 175 7.45 -12.10 -7.28
CA ASN A 175 6.42 -11.32 -7.94
C ASN A 175 6.29 -9.97 -7.23
N LEU A 176 7.14 -8.99 -7.63
CA LEU A 176 7.27 -7.71 -6.94
C LEU A 176 6.13 -6.74 -7.28
N VAL A 177 5.60 -6.11 -6.24
CA VAL A 177 4.68 -4.98 -6.28
C VAL A 177 5.31 -3.83 -5.48
N PHE A 178 5.68 -2.75 -6.14
CA PHE A 178 6.20 -1.55 -5.46
C PHE A 178 5.05 -0.64 -5.08
N VAL A 179 5.01 -0.18 -3.84
CA VAL A 179 3.91 0.61 -3.31
C VAL A 179 4.42 1.68 -2.34
N GLY A 180 3.78 2.83 -2.31
CA GLY A 180 4.05 3.86 -1.32
C GLY A 180 4.15 5.26 -1.89
N ASP A 181 4.82 6.11 -1.16
CA ASP A 181 5.07 7.51 -1.49
C ASP A 181 6.40 7.66 -2.25
N PHE A 182 6.31 7.84 -3.55
CA PHE A 182 7.49 8.04 -4.41
C PHE A 182 7.96 9.49 -4.45
N ASN A 183 7.21 10.45 -3.89
CA ASN A 183 7.50 11.89 -3.97
C ASN A 183 7.80 12.37 -5.42
N CYS A 184 7.43 11.57 -6.42
CA CYS A 184 7.75 11.72 -7.83
C CYS A 184 6.52 11.33 -8.67
N PRO A 185 6.06 12.20 -9.60
CA PRO A 185 4.93 11.86 -10.44
C PRO A 185 5.25 10.65 -11.33
N GLN A 186 4.25 9.79 -11.52
CA GLN A 186 4.43 8.57 -12.31
C GLN A 186 4.90 8.85 -13.77
N SER A 187 4.61 10.02 -14.31
CA SER A 187 5.02 10.43 -15.66
C SER A 187 6.52 10.69 -15.80
N HIS A 188 7.25 10.81 -14.69
CA HIS A 188 8.69 11.06 -14.70
C HIS A 188 9.47 9.94 -15.42
N THR A 189 10.50 10.32 -16.17
CA THR A 189 11.30 9.41 -17.02
C THR A 189 12.08 8.36 -16.22
N VAL A 190 12.31 8.57 -14.92
CA VAL A 190 12.98 7.61 -14.02
C VAL A 190 12.27 6.25 -13.99
N PHE A 191 10.95 6.22 -14.23
CA PHE A 191 10.16 4.99 -14.30
C PHE A 191 10.18 4.28 -15.66
N ASN A 192 10.79 4.88 -16.70
CA ASN A 192 10.83 4.26 -18.03
C ASN A 192 11.50 2.87 -18.04
N PRO A 193 12.60 2.62 -17.31
CA PRO A 193 13.16 1.28 -17.22
C PRO A 193 12.17 0.24 -16.65
N LEU A 194 11.43 0.57 -15.58
CA LEU A 194 10.40 -0.31 -15.02
C LEU A 194 9.29 -0.59 -16.05
N ARG A 195 8.83 0.44 -16.78
CA ARG A 195 7.83 0.26 -17.85
C ARG A 195 8.31 -0.69 -18.94
N LYS A 196 9.59 -0.59 -19.35
CA LYS A 196 10.20 -1.51 -20.33
C LYS A 196 10.25 -2.95 -19.83
N MET A 197 10.30 -3.18 -18.52
CA MET A 197 10.24 -4.49 -17.87
C MET A 197 8.79 -4.99 -17.69
N GLY A 198 7.78 -4.25 -18.17
CA GLY A 198 6.37 -4.61 -18.08
C GLY A 198 5.65 -4.17 -16.81
N TYR A 199 6.28 -3.30 -15.99
CA TYR A 199 5.60 -2.68 -14.85
C TYR A 199 4.69 -1.54 -15.31
N GLU A 200 3.51 -1.48 -14.73
CA GLU A 200 2.53 -0.41 -14.95
C GLU A 200 2.15 0.23 -13.61
N SER A 201 1.95 1.55 -13.64
CA SER A 201 1.41 2.28 -12.49
C SER A 201 -0.09 2.03 -12.35
N ALA A 202 -0.57 1.93 -11.13
CA ALA A 202 -2.01 1.82 -10.86
C ALA A 202 -2.73 3.15 -11.12
N PHE A 203 -2.02 4.27 -10.93
CA PHE A 203 -2.57 5.62 -11.06
C PHE A 203 -1.80 6.42 -12.10
N VAL A 204 -2.54 7.18 -12.91
CA VAL A 204 -2.02 8.09 -13.93
C VAL A 204 -2.64 9.46 -13.69
N ASN A 205 -1.82 10.51 -13.56
CA ASN A 205 -2.25 11.89 -13.33
C ASN A 205 -3.16 12.06 -12.10
N GLN A 206 -3.03 11.17 -11.10
CA GLN A 206 -3.83 11.17 -9.87
C GLN A 206 -3.05 11.83 -8.74
N LYS A 207 -3.54 12.96 -8.27
CA LYS A 207 -2.99 13.62 -7.07
C LYS A 207 -3.39 12.86 -5.81
N THR A 208 -2.44 12.74 -4.87
CA THR A 208 -2.58 11.92 -3.67
C THR A 208 -2.18 12.64 -2.38
N SER A 209 -1.52 13.80 -2.45
CA SER A 209 -1.23 14.61 -1.26
C SER A 209 -2.22 15.77 -1.12
N LEU A 210 -2.44 16.22 0.13
CA LEU A 210 -3.34 17.33 0.46
C LEU A 210 -2.59 18.67 0.38
N LYS A 211 -3.28 19.71 -0.09
CA LYS A 211 -2.87 21.10 0.08
C LYS A 211 -2.95 21.50 1.56
N LYS A 212 -2.39 22.66 1.91
CA LYS A 212 -2.63 23.28 3.22
C LYS A 212 -4.07 23.81 3.33
N GLU A 213 -4.58 24.35 2.25
CA GLU A 213 -5.94 24.86 2.10
C GLU A 213 -6.49 24.48 0.73
N CYS A 214 -7.81 24.25 0.64
CA CYS A 214 -8.44 24.00 -0.65
C CYS A 214 -8.50 25.28 -1.48
N ASP A 215 -8.36 25.14 -2.79
CA ASP A 215 -8.68 26.15 -3.78
C ASP A 215 -10.02 25.75 -4.41
N GLY A 216 -11.10 26.32 -3.90
CA GLY A 216 -12.45 25.85 -4.18
C GLY A 216 -12.63 24.38 -3.79
N SER A 217 -13.01 23.53 -4.75
CA SER A 217 -13.11 22.08 -4.56
C SER A 217 -11.78 21.34 -4.70
N ASN A 218 -10.69 22.02 -5.10
CA ASN A 218 -9.39 21.41 -5.37
C ASN A 218 -8.52 21.38 -4.11
N CYS A 219 -8.59 20.30 -3.38
CA CYS A 219 -7.85 20.09 -2.13
C CYS A 219 -6.56 19.27 -2.29
N LEU A 220 -6.30 18.71 -3.49
CA LEU A 220 -5.15 17.84 -3.74
C LEU A 220 -4.00 18.61 -4.40
N ALA A 221 -2.77 18.27 -4.00
CA ALA A 221 -1.54 18.95 -4.43
C ALA A 221 -0.74 18.16 -5.48
N SER A 222 -0.21 16.99 -5.14
CA SER A 222 0.82 16.30 -5.91
C SER A 222 0.50 14.83 -6.17
N GLU A 223 1.11 14.27 -7.22
CA GLU A 223 1.00 12.88 -7.66
C GLU A 223 2.19 12.09 -7.06
N PHE A 224 2.15 11.78 -5.77
CA PHE A 224 3.29 11.22 -5.06
C PHE A 224 3.14 9.72 -4.80
N ASP A 225 1.95 9.28 -4.40
CA ASP A 225 1.71 7.90 -4.04
C ASP A 225 1.31 7.09 -5.28
N ASN A 226 1.84 5.87 -5.40
CA ASN A 226 1.49 4.97 -6.48
C ASN A 226 1.72 3.49 -6.12
N ILE A 227 1.20 2.61 -6.99
CA ILE A 227 1.44 1.17 -6.96
C ILE A 227 1.93 0.76 -8.33
N TRP A 228 3.09 0.11 -8.39
CA TRP A 228 3.68 -0.41 -9.62
C TRP A 228 3.68 -1.92 -9.58
N SER A 229 3.13 -2.57 -10.59
CA SER A 229 3.07 -4.02 -10.70
C SER A 229 3.34 -4.50 -12.11
N ASN A 230 3.97 -5.67 -12.25
CA ASN A 230 4.21 -6.26 -13.55
C ASN A 230 2.91 -6.88 -14.09
N LYS A 231 2.41 -6.39 -15.22
CA LYS A 231 1.14 -6.81 -15.84
C LYS A 231 1.08 -8.29 -16.22
N SER A 232 2.23 -8.95 -16.43
CA SER A 232 2.27 -10.38 -16.71
C SER A 232 2.11 -11.24 -15.45
N ARG A 233 2.39 -10.68 -14.26
CA ARG A 233 2.37 -11.37 -12.98
C ARG A 233 1.23 -10.95 -12.06
N ILE A 234 0.67 -9.75 -12.26
CA ILE A 234 -0.42 -9.17 -11.47
C ILE A 234 -1.51 -8.66 -12.42
N LYS A 235 -2.71 -9.21 -12.29
CA LYS A 235 -3.89 -8.73 -13.01
C LYS A 235 -4.63 -7.71 -12.13
N LYS A 236 -4.37 -6.44 -12.36
CA LYS A 236 -5.11 -5.34 -11.73
C LYS A 236 -6.55 -5.29 -12.26
N THR A 237 -7.53 -5.15 -11.38
CA THR A 237 -8.96 -5.03 -11.74
C THR A 237 -9.54 -3.66 -11.41
N ALA A 238 -9.06 -3.03 -10.35
CA ALA A 238 -9.45 -1.68 -9.96
C ALA A 238 -8.33 -0.96 -9.22
N SER A 239 -8.35 0.35 -9.25
CA SER A 239 -7.55 1.23 -8.40
C SER A 239 -8.35 2.50 -8.09
N GLU A 240 -8.29 2.97 -6.85
CA GLU A 240 -9.00 4.17 -6.41
C GLU A 240 -8.23 4.88 -5.30
N VAL A 241 -8.49 6.15 -5.14
CA VAL A 241 -8.04 6.95 -3.99
C VAL A 241 -9.17 7.11 -3.00
N LEU A 242 -8.87 7.14 -1.71
CA LEU A 242 -9.86 7.34 -0.67
C LEU A 242 -9.79 8.79 -0.16
N PRO A 243 -10.72 9.65 -0.58
CA PRO A 243 -10.70 11.06 -0.19
C PRO A 243 -11.22 11.26 1.23
N PHE A 244 -10.56 10.65 2.23
CA PHE A 244 -10.95 10.65 3.64
C PHE A 244 -11.14 12.06 4.21
N TYR A 245 -10.42 13.04 3.66
CA TYR A 245 -10.49 14.44 4.07
C TYR A 245 -11.91 15.03 3.94
N LYS A 246 -12.75 14.47 3.07
CA LYS A 246 -14.15 14.87 2.91
C LYS A 246 -15.02 14.57 4.13
N SER A 247 -14.54 13.75 5.07
CA SER A 247 -15.20 13.45 6.34
C SER A 247 -14.94 14.50 7.41
N PHE A 248 -14.11 15.51 7.13
CA PHE A 248 -13.74 16.58 8.06
C PHE A 248 -14.31 17.92 7.60
N GLN A 249 -14.51 18.83 8.54
CA GLN A 249 -14.99 20.18 8.24
C GLN A 249 -13.90 21.04 7.59
N THR A 250 -12.65 20.83 7.99
CA THR A 250 -11.50 21.58 7.49
C THR A 250 -10.37 20.64 7.06
N LEU A 251 -9.53 21.10 6.10
CA LEU A 251 -8.30 20.37 5.75
C LEU A 251 -7.30 20.28 6.92
N LYS A 252 -7.30 21.28 7.82
CA LYS A 252 -6.45 21.26 9.01
C LYS A 252 -6.78 20.06 9.90
N GLU A 253 -8.06 19.77 10.11
CA GLU A 253 -8.51 18.57 10.85
C GLU A 253 -8.15 17.29 10.10
N ALA A 254 -8.40 17.24 8.78
CA ALA A 254 -8.01 16.08 7.98
C ALA A 254 -6.50 15.81 8.04
N ARG A 255 -5.68 16.84 8.00
CA ARG A 255 -4.22 16.76 8.07
C ARG A 255 -3.69 16.32 9.44
N SER A 256 -4.51 16.29 10.51
CA SER A 256 -4.11 15.62 11.75
C SER A 256 -4.04 14.10 11.59
N ILE A 257 -4.81 13.55 10.63
CA ILE A 257 -4.70 12.14 10.24
C ILE A 257 -3.49 11.93 9.33
N SER A 258 -3.44 12.62 8.19
CA SER A 258 -2.32 12.62 7.24
C SER A 258 -2.47 13.72 6.20
N ASP A 259 -1.37 14.15 5.63
CA ASP A 259 -1.33 15.01 4.45
C ASP A 259 -1.29 14.22 3.12
N HIS A 260 -1.35 12.89 3.17
CA HIS A 260 -1.55 11.99 2.04
C HIS A 260 -2.89 11.28 2.11
N ILE A 261 -3.54 11.05 0.97
CA ILE A 261 -4.76 10.23 0.90
C ILE A 261 -4.40 8.78 0.56
N PRO A 262 -5.12 7.80 1.16
CA PRO A 262 -4.87 6.40 0.85
C PRO A 262 -5.11 6.11 -0.62
N ILE A 263 -4.25 5.26 -1.19
CA ILE A 263 -4.39 4.68 -2.51
C ILE A 263 -4.66 3.18 -2.41
N THR A 264 -5.44 2.63 -3.32
CA THR A 264 -5.85 1.23 -3.26
C THR A 264 -5.73 0.54 -4.61
N MET A 265 -5.48 -0.75 -4.58
CA MET A 265 -5.48 -1.61 -5.76
C MET A 265 -6.17 -2.93 -5.46
N VAL A 266 -7.07 -3.33 -6.35
CA VAL A 266 -7.69 -4.66 -6.35
C VAL A 266 -7.08 -5.48 -7.46
N PHE A 267 -6.60 -6.68 -7.13
CA PHE A 267 -5.84 -7.48 -8.08
C PHE A 267 -5.90 -8.98 -7.80
N TYR A 268 -5.47 -9.76 -8.79
CA TYR A 268 -5.11 -11.17 -8.68
C TYR A 268 -3.60 -11.34 -8.95
N PRO A 269 -2.86 -12.09 -8.13
CA PRO A 269 -1.56 -12.61 -8.53
C PRO A 269 -1.77 -13.76 -9.53
N ASN A 270 -1.02 -13.75 -10.63
CA ASN A 270 -1.12 -14.79 -11.68
C ASN A 270 -0.34 -16.05 -11.29
#